data_17af5c33533f8c3a74b7e830ecb6a68c
#
_entry.id   17af5c33533f8c3a74b7e830ecb6a68c
#
_cell.length_a   1.000
_cell.length_b   1.000
_cell.length_c   1.000
_cell.angle_alpha   90.00
_cell.angle_beta   90.00
_cell.angle_gamma   90.00
#
_symmetry.space_group_name_H-M   'P 1'
#
loop_
_entity.id
_entity.type
_entity.pdbx_description
1 polymer ?
#
loop_
_entity_poly.entity_id
_entity_poly.type
_entity_poly.pdbx_seq_one_letter_code
_entity_poly.pdbx_strand_id
1 'polypeptide(L)'
;MSFEKILCFGTLNPDLIYFVDEIPKKGDDIRSSDSLIRAGGTAINCAEKIVLWNKSVHVRGNSIGKDPLGEYLLNHLKSKNINHDDLIIDKGITPTCSIFVDKTGERTIVSSGYQKSSLSLIHI
;
A
#
# COMPACT_ATOMS: atom_id res chain seq x y z
N MET A 1 6.13 28.98 2.37
CA MET A 1 6.71 28.61 1.06
C MET A 1 6.07 27.32 0.59
N SER A 2 5.49 27.31 -0.60
CA SER A 2 4.93 26.09 -1.19
C SER A 2 5.91 25.56 -2.24
N PHE A 3 6.03 24.26 -2.30
CA PHE A 3 6.80 23.58 -3.35
C PHE A 3 5.87 23.29 -4.53
N GLU A 4 6.43 23.32 -5.75
CA GLU A 4 5.64 23.01 -6.95
C GLU A 4 5.22 21.54 -6.94
N LYS A 5 6.09 20.66 -6.44
CA LYS A 5 5.84 19.23 -6.44
C LYS A 5 6.59 18.56 -5.29
N ILE A 6 5.89 17.70 -4.56
CA ILE A 6 6.50 16.82 -3.55
C ILE A 6 6.29 15.39 -4.01
N LEU A 7 7.38 14.63 -4.07
CA LEU A 7 7.33 13.21 -4.41
C LEU A 7 7.60 12.38 -3.17
N CYS A 8 6.62 11.59 -2.76
CA CYS A 8 6.77 10.61 -1.69
C CYS A 8 7.17 9.27 -2.31
N PHE A 9 8.28 8.75 -1.87
CA PHE A 9 8.94 7.61 -2.47
C PHE A 9 8.97 6.46 -1.47
N GLY A 10 8.44 5.31 -1.83
CA GLY A 10 8.39 4.16 -0.92
C GLY A 10 7.45 3.08 -1.42
N THR A 11 7.02 2.22 -0.52
CA THR A 11 6.11 1.13 -0.88
C THR A 11 4.68 1.62 -1.05
N LEU A 12 3.97 0.95 -1.96
CA LEU A 12 2.55 1.16 -2.23
C LEU A 12 1.88 -0.22 -2.30
N ASN A 13 0.93 -0.45 -1.41
CA ASN A 13 0.23 -1.74 -1.37
C ASN A 13 -1.11 -1.61 -0.64
N PRO A 14 -2.11 -2.42 -0.98
CA PRO A 14 -3.23 -2.63 -0.08
C PRO A 14 -2.79 -3.52 1.09
N ASP A 15 -3.28 -3.18 2.28
CA ASP A 15 -3.16 -4.01 3.46
C ASP A 15 -4.45 -4.80 3.62
N LEU A 16 -4.34 -6.13 3.65
CA LEU A 16 -5.45 -7.04 3.93
C LEU A 16 -5.32 -7.45 5.39
N ILE A 17 -6.19 -6.92 6.25
CA ILE A 17 -6.07 -7.06 7.69
C ILE A 17 -7.14 -8.00 8.20
N TYR A 18 -6.71 -9.00 8.98
CA TYR A 18 -7.57 -10.00 9.58
C TYR A 18 -7.40 -9.98 11.09
N PHE A 19 -8.49 -9.85 11.82
CA PHE A 19 -8.47 -9.92 13.28
C PHE A 19 -8.80 -11.34 13.70
N VAL A 20 -7.86 -11.99 14.38
CA VAL A 20 -7.93 -13.39 14.76
C VAL A 20 -7.68 -13.54 16.26
N ASP A 21 -8.21 -14.61 16.85
CA ASP A 21 -7.93 -14.90 18.26
C ASP A 21 -6.47 -15.33 18.44
N GLU A 22 -6.01 -16.23 17.58
CA GLU A 22 -4.63 -16.70 17.54
C GLU A 22 -4.17 -16.81 16.10
N ILE A 23 -2.88 -16.62 15.87
CA ILE A 23 -2.27 -16.86 14.57
C ILE A 23 -2.43 -18.33 14.22
N PRO A 24 -2.93 -18.67 13.02
CA PRO A 24 -3.13 -20.07 12.65
C PRO A 24 -1.82 -20.85 12.63
N LYS A 25 -1.89 -22.08 13.11
CA LYS A 25 -0.78 -23.02 13.02
C LYS A 25 -0.78 -23.68 11.64
N LYS A 26 0.34 -24.31 11.30
CA LYS A 26 0.45 -25.02 10.04
C LYS A 26 -0.72 -26.00 9.85
N GLY A 27 -1.42 -25.84 8.74
CA GLY A 27 -2.55 -26.70 8.39
C GLY A 27 -3.89 -26.27 8.94
N ASP A 28 -3.94 -25.23 9.77
CA ASP A 28 -5.21 -24.72 10.32
C ASP A 28 -6.04 -24.00 9.25
N ASP A 29 -7.35 -24.11 9.41
CA ASP A 29 -8.35 -23.33 8.70
C ASP A 29 -9.17 -22.58 9.76
N ILE A 30 -8.94 -21.29 9.90
CA ILE A 30 -9.61 -20.48 10.92
C ILE A 30 -10.43 -19.37 10.26
N ARG A 31 -11.38 -18.85 11.01
CA ARG A 31 -12.16 -17.68 10.60
C ARG A 31 -11.76 -16.47 11.42
N SER A 32 -11.55 -15.35 10.75
CA SER A 32 -11.33 -14.09 11.45
C SER A 32 -12.64 -13.57 12.03
N SER A 33 -12.53 -12.84 13.14
CA SER A 33 -13.69 -12.16 13.73
C SER A 33 -14.11 -10.95 12.90
N ASP A 34 -13.14 -10.32 12.21
CA ASP A 34 -13.38 -9.18 11.33
C ASP A 34 -12.22 -9.06 10.35
N SER A 35 -12.44 -8.31 9.29
CA SER A 35 -11.39 -8.03 8.32
C SER A 35 -11.64 -6.67 7.65
N LEU A 36 -10.56 -6.07 7.15
CA LEU A 36 -10.66 -4.83 6.39
C LEU A 36 -9.54 -4.71 5.38
N ILE A 37 -9.75 -3.87 4.38
CA ILE A 37 -8.74 -3.51 3.38
C ILE A 37 -8.39 -2.05 3.58
N ARG A 38 -7.10 -1.74 3.58
CA ARG A 38 -6.59 -0.37 3.67
C ARG A 38 -5.54 -0.14 2.60
N ALA A 39 -5.54 1.06 2.01
CA ALA A 39 -4.41 1.50 1.23
C ALA A 39 -3.26 1.81 2.18
N GLY A 40 -2.08 1.26 1.92
CA GLY A 40 -0.94 1.38 2.81
C GLY A 40 0.38 1.45 2.07
N GLY A 41 1.44 1.24 2.83
CA GLY A 41 2.80 1.39 2.37
C GLY A 41 3.37 2.76 2.75
N THR A 42 4.70 2.83 2.81
CA THR A 42 5.39 4.03 3.31
C THR A 42 5.13 5.26 2.44
N ALA A 43 5.05 5.08 1.11
CA ALA A 43 4.79 6.20 0.21
C ALA A 43 3.40 6.79 0.42
N ILE A 44 2.38 5.94 0.50
CA ILE A 44 0.99 6.39 0.67
C ILE A 44 0.81 7.02 2.06
N ASN A 45 1.34 6.40 3.10
CA ASN A 45 1.22 6.93 4.46
C ASN A 45 1.86 8.32 4.58
N CYS A 46 3.02 8.50 3.96
CA CYS A 46 3.69 9.80 3.93
C CYS A 46 2.87 10.84 3.14
N ALA A 47 2.42 10.46 1.95
CA ALA A 47 1.68 11.36 1.08
C ALA A 47 0.37 11.83 1.72
N GLU A 48 -0.35 10.97 2.42
CA GLU A 48 -1.59 11.33 3.11
C GLU A 48 -1.37 12.40 4.19
N LYS A 49 -0.21 12.42 4.82
CA LYS A 49 0.14 13.45 5.80
C LYS A 49 0.50 14.77 5.12
N ILE A 50 1.30 14.69 4.07
CA ILE A 50 1.83 15.89 3.41
C ILE A 50 0.75 16.59 2.57
N VAL A 51 -0.18 15.85 1.98
CA VAL A 51 -1.24 16.43 1.14
C VAL A 51 -2.13 17.42 1.91
N LEU A 52 -2.14 17.35 3.23
CA LEU A 52 -2.85 18.31 4.08
C LEU A 52 -2.23 19.72 4.00
N TRP A 53 -0.97 19.82 3.62
CA TRP A 53 -0.24 21.09 3.57
C TRP A 53 0.24 21.50 2.17
N ASN A 54 0.20 20.59 1.21
CA ASN A 54 0.64 20.87 -0.15
C ASN A 54 -0.31 20.21 -1.15
N LYS A 55 -0.71 20.97 -2.16
CA LYS A 55 -1.67 20.48 -3.17
C LYS A 55 -1.05 19.61 -4.24
N SER A 56 0.28 19.62 -4.39
CA SER A 56 0.96 18.88 -5.44
C SER A 56 1.81 17.76 -4.84
N VAL A 57 1.14 16.72 -4.35
CA VAL A 57 1.80 15.56 -3.76
C VAL A 57 1.66 14.38 -4.70
N HIS A 58 2.79 13.76 -5.01
CA HIS A 58 2.91 12.61 -5.90
C HIS A 58 3.48 11.43 -5.14
N VAL A 59 3.21 10.23 -5.61
CA VAL A 59 3.77 8.99 -5.06
C VAL A 59 4.46 8.20 -6.14
N ARG A 60 5.51 7.50 -5.75
CA ARG A 60 6.24 6.56 -6.60
C ARG A 60 6.93 5.51 -5.74
N GLY A 61 7.11 4.33 -6.28
CA GLY A 61 7.80 3.24 -5.59
C GLY A 61 7.72 1.97 -6.40
N ASN A 62 7.27 0.91 -5.80
CA ASN A 62 7.04 -0.33 -6.53
C ASN A 62 5.95 -0.15 -7.57
N SER A 63 6.00 -0.97 -8.61
CA SER A 63 4.91 -1.01 -9.58
C SER A 63 3.63 -1.56 -8.96
N ILE A 64 2.50 -1.18 -9.51
CA ILE A 64 1.20 -1.77 -9.21
C ILE A 64 0.66 -2.43 -10.47
N GLY A 65 -0.17 -3.47 -10.28
CA GLY A 65 -0.72 -4.23 -11.40
C GLY A 65 -2.02 -3.65 -11.91
N LYS A 66 -2.40 -4.08 -13.11
CA LYS A 66 -3.72 -3.81 -13.69
C LYS A 66 -4.70 -4.85 -13.20
N ASP A 67 -5.00 -4.81 -11.92
CA ASP A 67 -5.88 -5.75 -11.23
C ASP A 67 -6.78 -5.01 -10.25
N PRO A 68 -7.78 -5.69 -9.64
CA PRO A 68 -8.71 -5.01 -8.74
C PRO A 68 -8.04 -4.30 -7.56
N LEU A 69 -6.96 -4.85 -7.03
CA LEU A 69 -6.24 -4.23 -5.91
C LEU A 69 -5.46 -3.01 -6.36
N GLY A 70 -4.90 -3.03 -7.56
CA GLY A 70 -4.27 -1.86 -8.15
C GLY A 70 -5.27 -0.73 -8.40
N GLU A 71 -6.44 -1.08 -8.90
CA GLU A 71 -7.53 -0.12 -9.08
C GLU A 71 -8.01 0.46 -7.75
N TYR A 72 -8.08 -0.37 -6.72
CA TYR A 72 -8.39 0.09 -5.36
C TYR A 72 -7.40 1.16 -4.89
N LEU A 73 -6.11 0.94 -5.11
CA LEU A 73 -5.08 1.92 -4.74
C LEU A 73 -5.22 3.22 -5.53
N LEU A 74 -5.43 3.14 -6.84
CA LEU A 74 -5.58 4.33 -7.68
C LEU A 74 -6.80 5.16 -7.25
N ASN A 75 -7.91 4.50 -6.97
CA ASN A 75 -9.12 5.17 -6.51
C ASN A 75 -8.90 5.83 -5.14
N HIS A 76 -8.17 5.18 -4.26
CA HIS A 76 -7.83 5.74 -2.95
C HIS A 76 -6.98 7.01 -3.10
N LEU A 77 -5.92 6.94 -3.91
CA LEU A 77 -5.06 8.10 -4.15
C LEU A 77 -5.84 9.28 -4.73
N LYS A 78 -6.70 8.99 -5.69
CA LYS A 78 -7.58 9.99 -6.30
C LYS A 78 -8.49 10.63 -5.25
N SER A 79 -9.07 9.84 -4.37
CA SER A 79 -9.97 10.33 -3.30
C SER A 79 -9.24 11.24 -2.31
N LYS A 80 -7.94 11.10 -2.16
CA LYS A 80 -7.11 11.91 -1.25
C LYS A 80 -6.39 13.05 -1.94
N ASN A 81 -6.66 13.29 -3.22
CA ASN A 81 -5.96 14.30 -4.03
C ASN A 81 -4.44 14.08 -4.11
N ILE A 82 -4.04 12.84 -4.09
CA ILE A 82 -2.64 12.45 -4.29
C ILE A 82 -2.45 12.08 -5.75
N ASN A 83 -1.50 12.75 -6.40
CA ASN A 83 -1.23 12.54 -7.81
C ASN A 83 -0.52 11.21 -8.03
N HIS A 84 -0.99 10.44 -9.00
CA HIS A 84 -0.45 9.11 -9.31
C HIS A 84 0.13 9.02 -10.73
N ASP A 85 0.40 10.15 -11.38
CA ASP A 85 0.97 10.17 -12.74
C ASP A 85 2.38 9.59 -12.78
N ASP A 86 3.11 9.64 -11.66
CA ASP A 86 4.46 9.10 -11.55
C ASP A 86 4.48 7.60 -11.21
N LEU A 87 3.34 6.98 -10.98
CA LEU A 87 3.28 5.56 -10.67
C LEU A 87 3.63 4.69 -11.87
N ILE A 88 4.22 3.56 -11.59
CA ILE A 88 4.50 2.54 -12.59
C ILE A 88 3.41 1.50 -12.50
N ILE A 89 2.67 1.35 -13.60
CA ILE A 89 1.61 0.36 -13.72
C ILE A 89 2.05 -0.64 -14.77
N ASP A 90 2.13 -1.91 -14.40
CA ASP A 90 2.56 -2.96 -15.31
C ASP A 90 1.56 -4.12 -15.34
N LYS A 91 1.93 -5.20 -16.03
CA LYS A 91 1.09 -6.39 -16.16
C LYS A 91 1.20 -7.34 -14.96
N GLY A 92 2.02 -7.01 -13.98
CA GLY A 92 2.22 -7.85 -12.81
C GLY A 92 1.05 -7.77 -11.83
N ILE A 93 1.21 -8.46 -10.74
CA ILE A 93 0.23 -8.47 -9.63
C ILE A 93 0.56 -7.33 -8.69
N THR A 94 -0.45 -6.59 -8.24
CA THR A 94 -0.27 -5.56 -7.23
C THR A 94 0.28 -6.18 -5.94
N PRO A 95 1.37 -5.61 -5.37
CA PRO A 95 1.88 -6.08 -4.09
C PRO A 95 0.83 -5.97 -2.99
N THR A 96 0.84 -6.93 -2.07
CA THR A 96 -0.09 -6.95 -0.93
C THR A 96 0.66 -7.25 0.36
N CYS A 97 0.10 -6.76 1.47
CA CYS A 97 0.47 -7.21 2.80
C CYS A 97 -0.76 -7.86 3.44
N SER A 98 -0.65 -9.13 3.77
CA SER A 98 -1.65 -9.81 4.60
C SER A 98 -1.21 -9.69 6.06
N ILE A 99 -2.05 -9.06 6.88
CA ILE A 99 -1.72 -8.72 8.26
C ILE A 99 -2.70 -9.43 9.18
N PHE A 100 -2.17 -10.26 10.06
CA PHE A 100 -2.95 -10.94 11.08
C PHE A 100 -2.70 -10.24 12.42
N VAL A 101 -3.78 -9.76 13.01
CA VAL A 101 -3.73 -9.09 14.33
C VAL A 101 -4.41 -10.02 15.32
N ASP A 102 -3.67 -10.51 16.31
CA ASP A 102 -4.23 -11.37 17.35
C ASP A 102 -4.84 -10.55 18.49
N LYS A 103 -5.45 -11.24 19.44
CA LYS A 103 -6.14 -10.58 20.56
C LYS A 103 -5.20 -9.81 21.50
N THR A 104 -3.89 -10.01 21.39
CA THR A 104 -2.90 -9.24 22.15
C THR A 104 -2.48 -7.96 21.42
N GLY A 105 -2.93 -7.78 20.18
CA GLY A 105 -2.53 -6.68 19.33
C GLY A 105 -1.23 -6.94 18.55
N GLU A 106 -0.64 -8.12 18.69
CA GLU A 106 0.56 -8.51 17.94
C GLU A 106 0.20 -8.71 16.47
N ARG A 107 1.08 -8.26 15.58
CA ARG A 107 0.89 -8.35 14.13
C ARG A 107 1.85 -9.34 13.52
N THR A 108 1.33 -10.18 12.64
CA THR A 108 2.12 -11.08 11.80
C THR A 108 1.81 -10.74 10.35
N ILE A 109 2.84 -10.51 9.54
CA ILE A 109 2.69 -9.95 8.20
C ILE A 109 3.31 -10.89 7.18
N VAL A 110 2.55 -11.16 6.11
CA VAL A 110 3.04 -11.84 4.91
C VAL A 110 2.87 -10.90 3.75
N SER A 111 3.98 -10.55 3.09
CA SER A 111 3.99 -9.64 1.95
C SER A 111 4.27 -10.39 0.67
N SER A 112 3.70 -9.94 -0.43
CA SER A 112 3.95 -10.52 -1.74
C SER A 112 3.94 -9.47 -2.84
N GLY A 113 4.57 -9.78 -3.96
CA GLY A 113 4.49 -8.98 -5.18
C GLY A 113 5.55 -7.90 -5.33
N TYR A 114 6.48 -7.76 -4.40
CA TYR A 114 7.48 -6.69 -4.44
C TYR A 114 8.70 -6.98 -5.32
N GLN A 115 8.76 -8.12 -5.96
CA GLN A 115 9.90 -8.55 -6.76
C GLN A 115 10.20 -7.62 -7.95
N LYS A 116 9.22 -6.84 -8.37
CA LYS A 116 9.34 -5.90 -9.50
C LYS A 116 9.41 -4.46 -9.03
N SER A 117 10.00 -4.21 -7.88
CA SER A 117 10.25 -2.85 -7.45
C SER A 117 11.21 -2.18 -8.43
N SER A 118 10.81 -1.04 -8.95
CA SER A 118 11.53 -0.34 -10.01
C SER A 118 12.22 0.91 -9.51
N LEU A 119 12.71 0.87 -8.28
CA LEU A 119 13.46 1.97 -7.72
C LEU A 119 14.87 1.98 -8.29
N SER A 120 15.06 2.76 -9.34
CA SER A 120 16.39 3.00 -9.91
C SER A 120 16.72 4.47 -9.74
N LEU A 121 17.95 4.76 -9.33
CA LEU A 121 18.46 6.13 -9.25
C LEU A 121 18.41 6.85 -10.61
N ILE A 122 18.42 6.09 -11.70
CA ILE A 122 18.32 6.63 -13.06
C ILE A 122 16.94 7.27 -13.30
N HIS A 123 15.93 6.86 -12.56
CA HIS A 123 14.56 7.34 -12.74
C HIS A 123 14.17 8.47 -11.78
N ILE A 124 15.09 8.90 -10.95
CA ILE A 124 14.84 10.00 -9.99
C ILE A 124 15.14 11.36 -10.62
#